data_5bb74c15020ee97e03cf8aebbe06c258
#
_entry.id   5bb74c15020ee97e03cf8aebbe06c258
#
_cell.length_a   1.000
_cell.length_b   1.000
_cell.length_c   1.000
_cell.angle_alpha   90.00
_cell.angle_beta   90.00
_cell.angle_gamma   90.00
#
_symmetry.space_group_name_H-M   'P 1'
#
loop_
_entity.id
_entity.type
_entity.pdbx_description
1 polymer ?
#
loop_
_entity_poly.entity_id
_entity_poly.type
_entity_poly.pdbx_seq_one_letter_code
_entity_poly.pdbx_strand_id
1 'polypeptide(L)'
;MKRLVLILAALVAATNAFSWGKLGHDAIVYIAEQNLTPKAKREVAKIFNDTSMVYFSVWMDEYRATPTYKHTTTWHSFNVNKDNELIYNAVPKGRESYRGDAVYELNKILDKMKDYKHMDDSTASVNLKMIIHMVADIHCPTHVLYEGLKGYKVTHMGKYVSYHSVFDSGVLANTHQWNFTEYNHVLGTLSKKQAKEISKGTIDDWARETADRSQVIYTWAQPDDQIGKNFNLQARPLVHSQVQKAAYRLAKTLNELFK
;
A
#
# COMPACT_ATOMS: atom_id res chain seq x y z
N MET A 1 -5.12 -6.88 57.28
CA MET A 1 -4.92 -7.72 56.09
C MET A 1 -5.35 -6.89 54.86
N LYS A 2 -4.39 -6.29 54.14
CA LYS A 2 -4.65 -5.43 52.97
C LYS A 2 -4.75 -6.33 51.74
N ARG A 3 -5.92 -6.38 51.09
CA ARG A 3 -6.09 -7.09 49.80
C ARG A 3 -5.48 -6.24 48.69
N LEU A 4 -4.40 -6.71 48.12
CA LEU A 4 -3.77 -6.17 46.94
C LEU A 4 -4.62 -6.59 45.71
N VAL A 5 -5.36 -5.67 45.13
CA VAL A 5 -6.07 -5.90 43.86
C VAL A 5 -5.07 -5.68 42.73
N LEU A 6 -4.59 -6.75 42.13
CA LEU A 6 -3.81 -6.71 40.89
C LEU A 6 -4.79 -6.43 39.75
N ILE A 7 -4.81 -5.18 39.26
CA ILE A 7 -5.46 -4.86 37.99
C ILE A 7 -4.49 -5.28 36.88
N LEU A 8 -4.78 -6.42 36.27
CA LEU A 8 -4.12 -6.88 35.05
C LEU A 8 -4.68 -6.04 33.90
N ALA A 9 -3.99 -4.95 33.54
CA ALA A 9 -4.29 -4.21 32.33
C ALA A 9 -3.91 -5.10 31.12
N ALA A 10 -4.90 -5.78 30.56
CA ALA A 10 -4.77 -6.40 29.26
C ALA A 10 -4.56 -5.31 28.22
N LEU A 11 -3.31 -5.04 27.83
CA LEU A 11 -3.01 -4.32 26.61
C LEU A 11 -3.55 -5.16 25.45
N VAL A 12 -4.76 -4.84 25.01
CA VAL A 12 -5.24 -5.23 23.70
C VAL A 12 -4.38 -4.47 22.70
N ALA A 13 -3.30 -5.10 22.26
CA ALA A 13 -2.58 -4.62 21.09
C ALA A 13 -3.58 -4.69 19.93
N ALA A 14 -4.22 -3.55 19.63
CA ALA A 14 -4.93 -3.37 18.38
C ALA A 14 -3.87 -3.59 17.28
N THR A 15 -3.84 -4.78 16.71
CA THR A 15 -3.08 -5.03 15.50
C THR A 15 -3.79 -4.24 14.40
N ASN A 16 -3.36 -2.98 14.23
CA ASN A 16 -3.73 -2.20 13.07
C ASN A 16 -3.28 -3.00 11.87
N ALA A 17 -4.21 -3.45 11.04
CA ALA A 17 -3.90 -3.95 9.72
C ALA A 17 -3.40 -2.74 8.93
N PHE A 18 -2.09 -2.58 8.88
CA PHE A 18 -1.43 -1.61 8.02
C PHE A 18 -1.44 -2.20 6.61
N SER A 19 -1.73 -1.41 5.64
CA SER A 19 -1.39 -1.50 4.24
C SER A 19 0.06 -1.92 4.07
N TRP A 20 0.58 -2.27 2.89
CA TRP A 20 2.00 -2.71 2.84
C TRP A 20 2.74 -2.28 4.10
N GLY A 21 3.02 -3.16 5.07
CA GLY A 21 3.56 -2.72 6.35
C GLY A 21 4.70 -1.72 6.15
N LYS A 22 5.03 -0.94 7.13
CA LYS A 22 5.98 0.18 7.00
C LYS A 22 7.19 -0.13 6.11
N LEU A 23 7.74 -1.35 6.20
CA LEU A 23 8.89 -1.77 5.38
C LEU A 23 8.58 -1.77 3.88
N GLY A 24 7.39 -2.24 3.48
CA GLY A 24 6.97 -2.29 2.08
C GLY A 24 6.73 -0.89 1.52
N HIS A 25 6.01 -0.04 2.25
CA HIS A 25 5.82 1.36 1.88
C HIS A 25 7.14 2.11 1.78
N ASP A 26 8.01 1.98 2.79
CA ASP A 26 9.32 2.65 2.79
C ASP A 26 10.16 2.21 1.59
N ALA A 27 10.19 0.92 1.26
CA ALA A 27 10.93 0.40 0.12
C ALA A 27 10.38 0.94 -1.22
N ILE A 28 9.06 0.89 -1.40
CA ILE A 28 8.40 1.41 -2.61
C ILE A 28 8.72 2.89 -2.80
N VAL A 29 8.54 3.67 -1.75
CA VAL A 29 8.70 5.13 -1.82
C VAL A 29 10.17 5.51 -1.99
N TYR A 30 11.09 4.83 -1.32
CA TYR A 30 12.52 5.07 -1.48
C TYR A 30 13.01 4.78 -2.90
N ILE A 31 12.63 3.63 -3.48
CA ILE A 31 12.96 3.29 -4.86
C ILE A 31 12.36 4.33 -5.82
N ALA A 32 11.11 4.74 -5.60
CA ALA A 32 10.48 5.78 -6.42
C ALA A 32 11.23 7.11 -6.34
N GLU A 33 11.63 7.55 -5.15
CA GLU A 33 12.40 8.80 -4.93
C GLU A 33 13.74 8.79 -5.68
N GLN A 34 14.42 7.63 -5.74
CA GLN A 34 15.67 7.48 -6.51
C GLN A 34 15.45 7.54 -8.03
N ASN A 35 14.22 7.32 -8.50
CA ASN A 35 13.85 7.29 -9.92
C ASN A 35 13.08 8.55 -10.39
N LEU A 36 13.03 9.58 -9.55
CA LEU A 36 12.43 10.88 -9.95
C LEU A 36 13.34 11.63 -10.92
N THR A 37 12.71 12.30 -11.89
CA THR A 37 13.42 13.30 -12.71
C THR A 37 13.90 14.47 -11.85
N PRO A 38 14.94 15.20 -12.26
CA PRO A 38 15.41 16.38 -11.52
C PRO A 38 14.31 17.41 -11.24
N LYS A 39 13.34 17.54 -12.17
CA LYS A 39 12.21 18.46 -12.00
C LYS A 39 11.23 17.93 -10.96
N ALA A 40 10.78 16.69 -11.08
CA ALA A 40 9.89 16.08 -10.10
C ALA A 40 10.51 16.08 -8.70
N LYS A 41 11.80 15.77 -8.58
CA LYS A 41 12.54 15.81 -7.32
C LYS A 41 12.50 17.19 -6.65
N ARG A 42 12.70 18.27 -7.43
CA ARG A 42 12.60 19.66 -6.90
C ARG A 42 11.19 20.02 -6.46
N GLU A 43 10.17 19.65 -7.24
CA GLU A 43 8.77 19.95 -6.87
C GLU A 43 8.33 19.20 -5.62
N VAL A 44 8.68 17.90 -5.52
CA VAL A 44 8.43 17.10 -4.31
C VAL A 44 9.15 17.70 -3.09
N ALA A 45 10.43 18.04 -3.23
CA ALA A 45 11.21 18.68 -2.16
C ALA A 45 10.57 19.99 -1.71
N LYS A 46 10.10 20.82 -2.64
CA LYS A 46 9.37 22.06 -2.32
C LYS A 46 8.08 21.79 -1.53
N ILE A 47 7.26 20.83 -1.97
CA ILE A 47 5.99 20.48 -1.30
C ILE A 47 6.22 19.90 0.11
N PHE A 48 7.31 19.17 0.30
CA PHE A 48 7.64 18.50 1.56
C PHE A 48 8.72 19.23 2.40
N ASN A 49 9.07 20.48 2.06
CA ASN A 49 10.10 21.25 2.76
C ASN A 49 11.40 20.45 2.94
N ASP A 50 11.93 19.92 1.82
CA ASP A 50 13.14 19.11 1.75
C ASP A 50 13.11 17.79 2.58
N THR A 51 11.94 17.41 3.09
CA THR A 51 11.78 16.13 3.78
C THR A 51 11.63 14.99 2.75
N SER A 52 12.35 13.88 2.96
CA SER A 52 12.24 12.69 2.10
C SER A 52 10.79 12.16 2.08
N MET A 53 10.36 11.69 0.91
CA MET A 53 9.05 11.05 0.73
C MET A 53 8.86 9.84 1.66
N VAL A 54 9.94 9.14 2.02
CA VAL A 54 9.91 7.96 2.90
C VAL A 54 9.34 8.29 4.27
N TYR A 55 9.58 9.51 4.77
CA TYR A 55 9.01 9.96 6.05
C TYR A 55 7.46 9.92 6.04
N PHE A 56 6.86 10.12 4.87
CA PHE A 56 5.41 10.17 4.70
C PHE A 56 4.80 8.88 4.14
N SER A 57 5.58 7.83 3.95
CA SER A 57 5.17 6.58 3.28
C SER A 57 3.93 5.94 3.90
N VAL A 58 3.80 5.96 5.23
CA VAL A 58 2.67 5.39 6.00
C VAL A 58 1.75 6.45 6.60
N TRP A 59 1.84 7.70 6.14
CA TRP A 59 1.07 8.80 6.70
C TRP A 59 -0.45 8.54 6.70
N MET A 60 -1.00 7.96 5.64
CA MET A 60 -2.44 7.65 5.57
C MET A 60 -2.86 6.64 6.65
N ASP A 61 -2.05 5.61 6.89
CA ASP A 61 -2.31 4.62 7.93
C ASP A 61 -2.31 5.22 9.33
N GLU A 62 -1.38 6.13 9.61
CA GLU A 62 -1.27 6.80 10.91
C GLU A 62 -2.45 7.74 11.17
N TYR A 63 -2.90 8.43 10.14
CA TYR A 63 -3.90 9.49 10.27
C TYR A 63 -5.34 9.04 10.03
N ARG A 64 -5.60 7.90 9.37
CA ARG A 64 -6.97 7.41 9.10
C ARG A 64 -7.82 7.18 10.36
N ALA A 65 -7.20 7.03 11.54
CA ALA A 65 -7.92 6.91 12.81
C ALA A 65 -8.39 8.27 13.37
N THR A 66 -7.87 9.38 12.85
CA THR A 66 -8.24 10.73 13.29
C THR A 66 -9.59 11.15 12.72
N PRO A 67 -10.38 12.01 13.40
CA PRO A 67 -11.66 12.47 12.90
C PRO A 67 -11.58 13.09 11.50
N THR A 68 -10.53 13.84 11.20
CA THR A 68 -10.33 14.54 9.92
C THR A 68 -10.18 13.57 8.75
N TYR A 69 -9.44 12.47 8.92
CA TYR A 69 -9.09 11.54 7.86
C TYR A 69 -9.80 10.19 7.95
N LYS A 70 -10.72 10.00 8.90
CA LYS A 70 -11.46 8.75 9.08
C LYS A 70 -12.19 8.30 7.81
N HIS A 71 -12.62 9.23 6.98
CA HIS A 71 -13.27 8.95 5.71
C HIS A 71 -12.35 8.24 4.70
N THR A 72 -11.02 8.32 4.85
CA THR A 72 -10.05 7.64 3.98
C THR A 72 -9.85 6.17 4.31
N THR A 73 -10.52 5.63 5.33
CA THR A 73 -10.35 4.24 5.79
C THR A 73 -10.59 3.21 4.67
N THR A 74 -11.46 3.50 3.71
CA THR A 74 -11.75 2.61 2.57
C THR A 74 -10.81 2.84 1.38
N TRP A 75 -9.97 3.88 1.40
CA TRP A 75 -9.10 4.27 0.30
C TRP A 75 -7.78 3.50 0.25
N HIS A 76 -7.64 2.48 1.11
CA HIS A 76 -6.47 1.58 1.15
C HIS A 76 -6.65 0.33 0.30
N SER A 77 -7.86 0.06 -0.21
CA SER A 77 -8.17 -1.12 -1.00
C SER A 77 -9.15 -0.77 -2.11
N PHE A 78 -9.32 -1.66 -3.07
CA PHE A 78 -10.24 -1.51 -4.17
C PHE A 78 -11.02 -2.81 -4.43
N ASN A 79 -12.17 -2.68 -5.07
CA ASN A 79 -13.10 -3.78 -5.28
C ASN A 79 -13.09 -4.25 -6.73
N VAL A 80 -13.20 -5.57 -6.92
CA VAL A 80 -13.39 -6.19 -8.22
C VAL A 80 -14.53 -7.18 -8.19
N ASN A 81 -15.22 -7.32 -9.33
CA ASN A 81 -16.24 -8.35 -9.53
C ASN A 81 -15.58 -9.72 -9.81
N LYS A 82 -16.39 -10.72 -10.13
CA LYS A 82 -15.93 -12.10 -10.41
C LYS A 82 -15.03 -12.20 -11.64
N ASP A 83 -15.13 -11.24 -12.56
CA ASP A 83 -14.35 -11.17 -13.80
C ASP A 83 -13.12 -10.24 -13.66
N ASN A 84 -12.76 -9.88 -12.42
CA ASN A 84 -11.69 -8.93 -12.06
C ASN A 84 -11.87 -7.52 -12.64
N GLU A 85 -13.10 -7.13 -12.99
CA GLU A 85 -13.42 -5.76 -13.39
C GLU A 85 -13.55 -4.86 -12.16
N LEU A 86 -13.04 -3.65 -12.25
CA LEU A 86 -13.08 -2.68 -11.16
C LEU A 86 -14.51 -2.23 -10.83
N ILE A 87 -14.86 -2.28 -9.55
CA ILE A 87 -16.10 -1.72 -9.00
C ILE A 87 -15.74 -0.42 -8.31
N TYR A 88 -15.93 0.70 -9.02
CA TYR A 88 -15.58 2.02 -8.50
C TYR A 88 -16.51 2.51 -7.41
N ASN A 89 -15.96 3.25 -6.46
CA ASN A 89 -16.69 3.92 -5.40
C ASN A 89 -17.63 2.98 -4.63
N ALA A 90 -17.21 1.73 -4.42
CA ALA A 90 -17.97 0.77 -3.65
C ALA A 90 -18.25 1.31 -2.24
N VAL A 91 -19.52 1.21 -1.82
CA VAL A 91 -19.95 1.61 -0.48
C VAL A 91 -20.15 0.35 0.35
N PRO A 92 -19.28 0.06 1.34
CA PRO A 92 -19.47 -1.08 2.20
C PRO A 92 -20.79 -0.98 2.97
N LYS A 93 -21.58 -2.07 2.99
CA LYS A 93 -22.83 -2.14 3.74
C LYS A 93 -22.64 -1.72 5.20
N GLY A 94 -23.44 -0.80 5.69
CA GLY A 94 -23.35 -0.26 7.04
C GLY A 94 -22.19 0.76 7.25
N ARG A 95 -21.56 1.21 6.16
CA ARG A 95 -20.50 2.22 6.19
C ARG A 95 -20.70 3.29 5.12
N GLU A 96 -21.93 3.74 4.92
CA GLU A 96 -22.32 4.68 3.87
C GLU A 96 -21.64 6.05 3.96
N SER A 97 -21.10 6.39 5.15
CA SER A 97 -20.26 7.57 5.36
C SER A 97 -18.82 7.41 4.85
N TYR A 98 -18.39 6.19 4.59
CA TYR A 98 -17.06 5.87 4.04
C TYR A 98 -17.20 5.54 2.56
N ARG A 99 -17.17 6.58 1.72
CA ARG A 99 -17.25 6.44 0.27
C ARG A 99 -15.87 6.50 -0.35
N GLY A 100 -15.74 5.86 -1.51
CA GLY A 100 -14.51 5.81 -2.28
C GLY A 100 -13.70 4.55 -1.99
N ASP A 101 -12.80 4.27 -2.89
CA ASP A 101 -11.79 3.21 -2.83
C ASP A 101 -10.46 3.75 -3.35
N ALA A 102 -9.39 2.97 -3.23
CA ALA A 102 -8.04 3.40 -3.60
C ALA A 102 -7.94 3.86 -5.06
N VAL A 103 -8.55 3.15 -6.01
CA VAL A 103 -8.45 3.46 -7.45
C VAL A 103 -9.24 4.72 -7.78
N TYR A 104 -10.49 4.78 -7.31
CA TYR A 104 -11.38 5.90 -7.59
C TYR A 104 -10.84 7.22 -7.02
N GLU A 105 -10.43 7.23 -5.75
CA GLU A 105 -9.95 8.44 -5.10
C GLU A 105 -8.55 8.84 -5.56
N LEU A 106 -7.68 7.87 -5.88
CA LEU A 106 -6.37 8.16 -6.45
C LEU A 106 -6.49 8.89 -7.80
N ASN A 107 -7.36 8.43 -8.70
CA ASN A 107 -7.63 9.11 -9.97
C ASN A 107 -8.14 10.54 -9.76
N LYS A 108 -9.07 10.75 -8.81
CA LYS A 108 -9.57 12.10 -8.47
C LYS A 108 -8.48 13.03 -7.92
N ILE A 109 -7.62 12.51 -7.04
CA ILE A 109 -6.55 13.30 -6.44
C ILE A 109 -5.50 13.64 -7.50
N LEU A 110 -5.14 12.70 -8.37
CA LEU A 110 -4.23 12.95 -9.48
C LEU A 110 -4.78 14.02 -10.44
N ASP A 111 -6.09 13.99 -10.72
CA ASP A 111 -6.71 15.02 -11.56
C ASP A 111 -6.65 16.41 -10.91
N LYS A 112 -6.98 16.52 -9.63
CA LYS A 112 -6.83 17.76 -8.85
C LYS A 112 -5.39 18.26 -8.85
N MET A 113 -4.43 17.38 -8.64
CA MET A 113 -3.01 17.73 -8.55
C MET A 113 -2.40 18.23 -9.87
N LYS A 114 -3.09 18.13 -11.00
CA LYS A 114 -2.66 18.80 -12.24
C LYS A 114 -2.56 20.32 -12.06
N ASP A 115 -3.34 20.87 -11.14
CA ASP A 115 -3.36 22.30 -10.81
C ASP A 115 -2.66 22.61 -9.47
N TYR A 116 -1.70 21.77 -9.05
CA TYR A 116 -1.06 21.85 -7.72
C TYR A 116 -0.43 23.22 -7.42
N LYS A 117 -0.02 23.96 -8.44
CA LYS A 117 0.61 25.28 -8.28
C LYS A 117 -0.33 26.36 -7.75
N HIS A 118 -1.64 26.16 -7.92
CA HIS A 118 -2.69 27.05 -7.41
C HIS A 118 -3.35 26.53 -6.12
N MET A 119 -2.87 25.41 -5.60
CA MET A 119 -3.29 24.91 -4.29
C MET A 119 -2.49 25.58 -3.17
N ASP A 120 -3.10 25.64 -1.98
CA ASP A 120 -2.33 25.93 -0.77
C ASP A 120 -1.37 24.77 -0.45
N ASP A 121 -0.25 25.10 0.20
CA ASP A 121 0.84 24.16 0.47
C ASP A 121 0.37 22.95 1.31
N SER A 122 -0.56 23.17 2.23
CA SER A 122 -1.11 22.09 3.07
C SER A 122 -1.91 21.09 2.24
N THR A 123 -2.80 21.58 1.35
CA THR A 123 -3.60 20.74 0.45
C THR A 123 -2.72 19.97 -0.53
N ALA A 124 -1.73 20.62 -1.13
CA ALA A 124 -0.78 19.97 -2.04
C ALA A 124 0.01 18.87 -1.32
N SER A 125 0.49 19.15 -0.10
CA SER A 125 1.22 18.18 0.73
C SER A 125 0.37 16.98 1.12
N VAL A 126 -0.87 17.18 1.56
CA VAL A 126 -1.79 16.08 1.91
C VAL A 126 -2.11 15.22 0.70
N ASN A 127 -2.44 15.83 -0.45
CA ASN A 127 -2.72 15.11 -1.68
C ASN A 127 -1.51 14.27 -2.14
N LEU A 128 -0.30 14.82 -2.06
CA LEU A 128 0.91 14.09 -2.44
C LEU A 128 1.17 12.90 -1.50
N LYS A 129 0.95 13.04 -0.19
CA LYS A 129 1.02 11.93 0.77
C LYS A 129 0.02 10.81 0.44
N MET A 130 -1.21 11.18 0.06
CA MET A 130 -2.23 10.24 -0.37
C MET A 130 -1.85 9.50 -1.65
N ILE A 131 -1.31 10.20 -2.66
CA ILE A 131 -0.82 9.59 -3.90
C ILE A 131 0.27 8.56 -3.60
N ILE A 132 1.28 8.94 -2.81
CA ILE A 132 2.40 8.07 -2.43
C ILE A 132 1.89 6.77 -1.82
N HIS A 133 0.96 6.87 -0.89
CA HIS A 133 0.41 5.73 -0.16
C HIS A 133 -0.48 4.85 -1.05
N MET A 134 -1.47 5.45 -1.71
CA MET A 134 -2.44 4.69 -2.50
C MET A 134 -1.83 4.02 -3.74
N VAL A 135 -0.81 4.61 -4.38
CA VAL A 135 -0.08 3.92 -5.45
C VAL A 135 0.60 2.67 -4.93
N ALA A 136 1.15 2.68 -3.72
CA ALA A 136 1.69 1.47 -3.10
C ALA A 136 0.58 0.45 -2.84
N ASP A 137 -0.54 0.88 -2.27
CA ASP A 137 -1.65 0.04 -1.85
C ASP A 137 -2.35 -0.72 -2.97
N ILE A 138 -2.57 -0.08 -4.12
CA ILE A 138 -3.18 -0.77 -5.28
C ILE A 138 -2.30 -1.88 -5.86
N HIS A 139 -1.06 -2.01 -5.41
CA HIS A 139 -0.16 -3.11 -5.76
C HIS A 139 -0.07 -4.18 -4.67
N CYS A 140 -0.68 -3.99 -3.51
CA CYS A 140 -0.68 -5.01 -2.47
C CYS A 140 -1.68 -6.13 -2.81
N PRO A 141 -1.25 -7.40 -2.84
CA PRO A 141 -2.11 -8.51 -3.23
C PRO A 141 -3.39 -8.63 -2.42
N THR A 142 -3.34 -8.31 -1.14
CA THR A 142 -4.49 -8.43 -0.23
C THR A 142 -5.34 -7.16 -0.11
N HIS A 143 -4.99 -6.11 -0.85
CA HIS A 143 -5.81 -4.90 -0.99
C HIS A 143 -6.84 -4.99 -2.12
N VAL A 144 -6.82 -6.08 -2.87
CA VAL A 144 -7.87 -6.44 -3.82
C VAL A 144 -9.02 -7.10 -3.07
N LEU A 145 -10.17 -6.46 -3.06
CA LEU A 145 -11.39 -6.98 -2.44
C LEU A 145 -12.23 -7.69 -3.50
N TYR A 146 -12.03 -9.01 -3.63
CA TYR A 146 -12.77 -9.83 -4.58
C TYR A 146 -14.21 -10.05 -4.15
N GLU A 147 -15.14 -9.97 -5.08
CA GLU A 147 -16.55 -10.21 -4.81
C GLU A 147 -16.78 -11.60 -4.21
N GLY A 148 -17.45 -11.62 -3.06
CA GLY A 148 -17.78 -12.86 -2.34
C GLY A 148 -16.67 -13.45 -1.49
N LEU A 149 -15.42 -12.96 -1.61
CA LEU A 149 -14.32 -13.41 -0.79
C LEU A 149 -14.38 -12.76 0.60
N LYS A 150 -14.32 -13.58 1.64
CA LYS A 150 -14.26 -13.11 3.03
C LYS A 150 -12.84 -13.21 3.56
N GLY A 151 -12.43 -12.20 4.33
CA GLY A 151 -11.17 -12.26 5.06
C GLY A 151 -11.16 -13.39 6.09
N TYR A 152 -10.00 -14.02 6.26
CA TYR A 152 -9.77 -15.11 7.22
C TYR A 152 -8.42 -14.97 7.91
N LYS A 153 -8.17 -15.81 8.89
CA LYS A 153 -6.93 -15.85 9.65
C LYS A 153 -6.19 -17.15 9.41
N VAL A 154 -4.88 -17.09 9.63
CA VAL A 154 -3.94 -18.22 9.56
C VAL A 154 -2.94 -18.10 10.69
N THR A 155 -2.23 -19.17 11.00
CA THR A 155 -1.05 -19.12 11.88
C THR A 155 0.19 -18.93 10.99
N HIS A 156 0.73 -17.69 10.93
CA HIS A 156 1.94 -17.37 10.17
C HIS A 156 3.13 -17.18 11.11
N MET A 157 4.19 -17.97 10.89
CA MET A 157 5.41 -17.93 11.71
C MET A 157 5.10 -18.04 13.23
N GLY A 158 4.13 -18.90 13.59
CA GLY A 158 3.71 -19.12 14.97
C GLY A 158 2.75 -18.06 15.55
N LYS A 159 2.31 -17.07 14.79
CA LYS A 159 1.37 -16.04 15.22
C LYS A 159 0.04 -16.15 14.47
N TYR A 160 -1.09 -16.13 15.20
CA TYR A 160 -2.43 -16.14 14.60
C TYR A 160 -2.80 -14.74 14.11
N VAL A 161 -2.77 -14.54 12.80
CA VAL A 161 -2.90 -13.24 12.14
C VAL A 161 -3.93 -13.29 11.01
N SER A 162 -4.38 -12.14 10.52
CA SER A 162 -5.17 -12.08 9.29
C SER A 162 -4.34 -12.52 8.09
N TYR A 163 -4.93 -13.25 7.14
CA TYR A 163 -4.25 -13.59 5.89
C TYR A 163 -3.84 -12.33 5.11
N HIS A 164 -4.60 -11.27 5.24
CA HIS A 164 -4.26 -9.93 4.75
C HIS A 164 -2.88 -9.48 5.26
N SER A 165 -2.63 -9.52 6.57
CA SER A 165 -1.36 -9.06 7.15
C SER A 165 -0.15 -9.93 6.79
N VAL A 166 -0.37 -11.17 6.30
CA VAL A 166 0.73 -12.01 5.80
C VAL A 166 1.38 -11.37 4.57
N PHE A 167 0.59 -10.83 3.65
CA PHE A 167 1.11 -10.17 2.44
C PHE A 167 1.50 -8.72 2.70
N ASP A 168 0.77 -8.03 3.55
CA ASP A 168 1.08 -6.66 3.94
C ASP A 168 2.49 -6.51 4.52
N SER A 169 2.81 -7.37 5.47
CA SER A 169 4.03 -7.23 6.26
C SER A 169 4.81 -8.53 6.37
N GLY A 170 4.09 -9.64 6.52
CA GLY A 170 4.63 -10.91 6.95
C GLY A 170 5.68 -11.47 6.00
N VAL A 171 5.40 -11.50 4.70
CA VAL A 171 6.33 -12.06 3.70
C VAL A 171 7.61 -11.24 3.63
N LEU A 172 7.53 -9.91 3.52
CA LEU A 172 8.71 -9.05 3.45
C LEU A 172 9.55 -9.14 4.73
N ALA A 173 8.92 -9.03 5.89
CA ALA A 173 9.61 -9.04 7.17
C ALA A 173 10.25 -10.40 7.54
N ASN A 174 9.71 -11.51 7.01
CA ASN A 174 10.19 -12.85 7.35
C ASN A 174 10.98 -13.55 6.23
N THR A 175 11.14 -12.92 5.06
CA THR A 175 11.95 -13.48 3.98
C THR A 175 13.41 -13.05 4.11
N HIS A 176 13.63 -11.78 4.40
CA HIS A 176 14.94 -11.18 4.63
C HIS A 176 14.86 -10.20 5.80
N GLN A 177 15.96 -10.01 6.51
CA GLN A 177 16.08 -8.95 7.52
C GLN A 177 16.62 -7.65 6.87
N TRP A 178 16.06 -7.30 5.73
CA TRP A 178 16.46 -6.12 4.98
C TRP A 178 15.65 -4.89 5.40
N ASN A 179 16.30 -3.76 5.38
CA ASN A 179 15.64 -2.45 5.41
C ASN A 179 15.30 -1.98 3.99
N PHE A 180 14.66 -0.83 3.87
CA PHE A 180 14.21 -0.31 2.59
C PHE A 180 15.37 0.06 1.63
N THR A 181 16.55 0.39 2.12
CA THR A 181 17.71 0.69 1.26
C THR A 181 18.29 -0.58 0.66
N GLU A 182 18.28 -1.68 1.42
CA GLU A 182 18.70 -3.00 0.94
C GLU A 182 17.70 -3.54 -0.10
N TYR A 183 16.39 -3.33 0.09
CA TYR A 183 15.40 -3.62 -0.94
C TYR A 183 15.67 -2.83 -2.23
N ASN A 184 16.12 -1.57 -2.15
CA ASN A 184 16.49 -0.80 -3.34
C ASN A 184 17.67 -1.45 -4.11
N HIS A 185 18.66 -2.03 -3.46
CA HIS A 185 19.74 -2.74 -4.15
C HIS A 185 19.26 -3.91 -4.98
N VAL A 186 18.17 -4.56 -4.57
CA VAL A 186 17.62 -5.75 -5.26
C VAL A 186 16.54 -5.38 -6.26
N LEU A 187 15.62 -4.48 -5.91
CA LEU A 187 14.44 -4.15 -6.67
C LEU A 187 14.53 -2.82 -7.43
N GLY A 188 15.44 -1.94 -7.03
CA GLY A 188 15.59 -0.60 -7.59
C GLY A 188 16.54 -0.48 -8.79
N THR A 189 17.03 -1.58 -9.33
CA THR A 189 18.15 -1.61 -10.30
C THR A 189 17.73 -1.88 -11.75
N LEU A 190 16.49 -1.58 -12.12
CA LEU A 190 16.02 -1.77 -13.49
C LEU A 190 16.69 -0.78 -14.46
N SER A 191 17.03 -1.29 -15.65
CA SER A 191 17.40 -0.43 -16.77
C SER A 191 16.23 0.50 -17.16
N LYS A 192 16.52 1.63 -17.81
CA LYS A 192 15.49 2.55 -18.30
C LYS A 192 14.43 1.86 -19.17
N LYS A 193 14.84 0.88 -20.00
CA LYS A 193 13.94 0.10 -20.86
C LYS A 193 12.99 -0.75 -20.00
N GLN A 194 13.52 -1.48 -19.02
CA GLN A 194 12.72 -2.30 -18.11
C GLN A 194 11.78 -1.46 -17.25
N ALA A 195 12.27 -0.35 -16.67
CA ALA A 195 11.47 0.59 -15.89
C ALA A 195 10.29 1.13 -16.70
N LYS A 196 10.53 1.55 -17.95
CA LYS A 196 9.48 1.99 -18.88
C LYS A 196 8.47 0.88 -19.16
N GLU A 197 8.92 -0.36 -19.33
CA GLU A 197 8.04 -1.50 -19.63
C GLU A 197 7.10 -1.82 -18.46
N ILE A 198 7.63 -1.97 -17.24
CA ILE A 198 6.80 -2.34 -16.08
C ILE A 198 5.88 -1.22 -15.60
N SER A 199 6.16 0.02 -15.98
CA SER A 199 5.35 1.20 -15.61
C SER A 199 4.35 1.62 -16.69
N LYS A 200 4.19 0.86 -17.78
CA LYS A 200 3.13 1.10 -18.78
C LYS A 200 1.74 1.03 -18.16
N GLY A 201 0.79 1.71 -18.79
CA GLY A 201 -0.61 1.72 -18.39
C GLY A 201 -0.98 2.86 -17.46
N THR A 202 -2.21 2.80 -16.99
CA THR A 202 -2.89 3.74 -16.11
C THR A 202 -3.04 3.14 -14.70
N ILE A 203 -3.54 3.93 -13.77
CA ILE A 203 -3.91 3.45 -12.41
C ILE A 203 -4.87 2.25 -12.49
N ASP A 204 -5.87 2.33 -13.35
CA ASP A 204 -6.87 1.27 -13.57
C ASP A 204 -6.24 -0.02 -14.15
N ASP A 205 -5.34 0.12 -15.13
CA ASP A 205 -4.63 -1.02 -15.71
C ASP A 205 -3.76 -1.71 -14.64
N TRP A 206 -3.12 -0.94 -13.77
CA TRP A 206 -2.29 -1.49 -12.69
C TRP A 206 -3.12 -2.19 -11.61
N ALA A 207 -4.28 -1.64 -11.28
CA ALA A 207 -5.19 -2.27 -10.33
C ALA A 207 -5.75 -3.60 -10.87
N ARG A 208 -6.18 -3.63 -12.15
CA ARG A 208 -6.62 -4.88 -12.82
C ARG A 208 -5.49 -5.90 -12.87
N GLU A 209 -4.28 -5.49 -13.26
CA GLU A 209 -3.12 -6.38 -13.25
C GLU A 209 -2.84 -6.95 -11.86
N THR A 210 -2.97 -6.14 -10.81
CA THR A 210 -2.82 -6.61 -9.44
C THR A 210 -3.91 -7.63 -9.09
N ALA A 211 -5.16 -7.37 -9.46
CA ALA A 211 -6.25 -8.32 -9.23
C ALA A 211 -6.00 -9.66 -9.93
N ASP A 212 -5.67 -9.64 -11.22
CA ASP A 212 -5.41 -10.87 -11.99
C ASP A 212 -4.26 -11.70 -11.40
N ARG A 213 -3.19 -11.03 -10.96
CA ARG A 213 -2.02 -11.72 -10.41
C ARG A 213 -2.19 -12.20 -8.98
N SER A 214 -3.03 -11.55 -8.22
CA SER A 214 -3.14 -11.77 -6.77
C SER A 214 -4.19 -12.80 -6.40
N GLN A 215 -5.17 -13.09 -7.24
CA GLN A 215 -6.23 -14.04 -6.95
C GLN A 215 -5.69 -15.43 -6.54
N VAL A 216 -4.59 -15.86 -7.13
CA VAL A 216 -3.94 -17.14 -6.86
C VAL A 216 -3.50 -17.32 -5.40
N ILE A 217 -3.23 -16.22 -4.67
CA ILE A 217 -2.76 -16.34 -3.28
C ILE A 217 -3.79 -17.04 -2.38
N TYR A 218 -5.08 -16.92 -2.70
CA TYR A 218 -6.17 -17.55 -1.95
C TYR A 218 -6.30 -19.05 -2.20
N THR A 219 -5.49 -19.62 -3.09
CA THR A 219 -5.30 -21.08 -3.25
C THR A 219 -4.13 -21.61 -2.43
N TRP A 220 -3.27 -20.73 -1.88
CA TRP A 220 -2.03 -21.13 -1.21
C TRP A 220 -2.21 -21.42 0.28
N ALA A 221 -3.27 -20.93 0.90
CA ALA A 221 -3.62 -21.23 2.28
C ALA A 221 -5.13 -21.11 2.50
N GLN A 222 -5.64 -21.92 3.43
CA GLN A 222 -7.03 -21.92 3.86
C GLN A 222 -7.16 -21.32 5.27
N PRO A 223 -8.39 -20.99 5.72
CA PRO A 223 -8.61 -20.55 7.09
C PRO A 223 -7.97 -21.52 8.09
N ASP A 224 -7.31 -20.95 9.10
CA ASP A 224 -6.63 -21.65 10.20
C ASP A 224 -5.38 -22.48 9.83
N ASP A 225 -4.94 -22.46 8.57
CA ASP A 225 -3.70 -23.11 8.15
C ASP A 225 -2.49 -22.59 8.94
N GLN A 226 -1.53 -23.49 9.14
CA GLN A 226 -0.22 -23.14 9.67
C GLN A 226 0.77 -22.96 8.53
N ILE A 227 1.14 -21.73 8.27
CA ILE A 227 2.08 -21.34 7.21
C ILE A 227 3.35 -20.74 7.80
N GLY A 228 4.46 -20.93 7.12
CA GLY A 228 5.76 -20.52 7.64
C GLY A 228 6.76 -20.20 6.54
N LYS A 229 8.00 -20.56 6.78
CA LYS A 229 9.14 -20.20 5.89
C LYS A 229 8.95 -20.64 4.44
N ASN A 230 8.44 -21.84 4.20
CA ASN A 230 8.21 -22.34 2.83
C ASN A 230 7.13 -21.52 2.12
N PHE A 231 6.08 -21.12 2.82
CA PHE A 231 5.07 -20.21 2.29
C PHE A 231 5.67 -18.86 1.90
N ASN A 232 6.52 -18.28 2.76
CA ASN A 232 7.19 -17.01 2.46
C ASN A 232 8.08 -17.13 1.21
N LEU A 233 8.79 -18.24 1.04
CA LEU A 233 9.61 -18.49 -0.15
C LEU A 233 8.76 -18.61 -1.42
N GLN A 234 7.58 -19.23 -1.34
CA GLN A 234 6.61 -19.30 -2.44
C GLN A 234 6.03 -17.92 -2.79
N ALA A 235 5.65 -17.15 -1.78
CA ALA A 235 4.98 -15.85 -1.96
C ALA A 235 5.95 -14.71 -2.40
N ARG A 236 7.24 -14.84 -2.04
CA ARG A 236 8.27 -13.82 -2.27
C ARG A 236 8.33 -13.29 -3.70
N PRO A 237 8.36 -14.13 -4.77
CA PRO A 237 8.46 -13.62 -6.14
C PRO A 237 7.30 -12.68 -6.51
N LEU A 238 6.07 -13.00 -6.09
CA LEU A 238 4.90 -12.15 -6.31
C LEU A 238 5.05 -10.83 -5.54
N VAL A 239 5.35 -10.89 -4.25
CA VAL A 239 5.50 -9.71 -3.39
C VAL A 239 6.61 -8.79 -3.90
N HIS A 240 7.79 -9.32 -4.22
CA HIS A 240 8.89 -8.54 -4.80
C HIS A 240 8.52 -7.88 -6.13
N SER A 241 7.83 -8.62 -7.02
CA SER A 241 7.33 -8.06 -8.28
C SER A 241 6.36 -6.91 -8.06
N GLN A 242 5.44 -7.02 -7.09
CA GLN A 242 4.47 -5.98 -6.79
C GLN A 242 5.13 -4.75 -6.17
N VAL A 243 6.07 -4.92 -5.25
CA VAL A 243 6.87 -3.82 -4.66
C VAL A 243 7.64 -3.09 -5.77
N GLN A 244 8.32 -3.83 -6.65
CA GLN A 244 9.08 -3.24 -7.76
C GLN A 244 8.18 -2.45 -8.70
N LYS A 245 7.05 -3.02 -9.11
CA LYS A 245 6.07 -2.33 -9.98
C LYS A 245 5.53 -1.07 -9.31
N ALA A 246 5.09 -1.17 -8.06
CA ALA A 246 4.60 -0.04 -7.30
C ALA A 246 5.59 1.13 -7.29
N ALA A 247 6.87 0.83 -7.04
CA ALA A 247 7.92 1.84 -6.96
C ALA A 247 8.15 2.57 -8.29
N TYR A 248 8.32 1.83 -9.39
CA TYR A 248 8.54 2.45 -10.71
C TYR A 248 7.29 3.14 -11.26
N ARG A 249 6.10 2.65 -10.94
CA ARG A 249 4.82 3.26 -11.28
C ARG A 249 4.57 4.53 -10.48
N LEU A 250 4.93 4.56 -9.20
CA LEU A 250 4.92 5.78 -8.38
C LEU A 250 5.89 6.82 -8.95
N ALA A 251 7.12 6.43 -9.29
CA ALA A 251 8.07 7.34 -9.92
C ALA A 251 7.54 7.89 -11.24
N LYS A 252 6.94 7.05 -12.11
CA LYS A 252 6.29 7.49 -13.35
C LYS A 252 5.18 8.50 -13.07
N THR A 253 4.29 8.18 -12.14
CA THR A 253 3.16 9.06 -11.77
C THR A 253 3.63 10.43 -11.35
N LEU A 254 4.63 10.51 -10.46
CA LEU A 254 5.17 11.78 -9.99
C LEU A 254 5.97 12.51 -11.09
N ASN A 255 6.72 11.80 -11.91
CA ASN A 255 7.44 12.37 -13.05
C ASN A 255 6.48 12.96 -14.10
N GLU A 256 5.31 12.38 -14.29
CA GLU A 256 4.26 12.89 -15.18
C GLU A 256 3.49 14.05 -14.57
N LEU A 257 3.22 14.00 -13.28
CA LEU A 257 2.53 15.06 -12.55
C LEU A 257 3.34 16.36 -12.55
N PHE A 258 4.64 16.26 -12.40
CA PHE A 258 5.55 17.42 -12.27
C PHE A 258 6.36 17.70 -13.56
N LYS A 259 5.79 17.41 -14.73
CA LYS A 259 6.41 17.74 -16.02
C LYS A 259 6.59 19.24 -16.27
#